data_c9620724c963c57a9b29a9f827ae2f70
#
_entry.id   c9620724c963c57a9b29a9f827ae2f70
#
_cell.length_a   1.000
_cell.length_b   1.000
_cell.length_c   1.000
_cell.angle_alpha   90.00
_cell.angle_beta   90.00
_cell.angle_gamma   90.00
#
_symmetry.space_group_name_H-M   'P 1'
#
loop_
_entity.id
_entity.type
_entity.pdbx_description
1 polymer ?
#
loop_
_entity_poly.entity_id
_entity_poly.type
_entity_poly.pdbx_seq_one_letter_code
_entity_poly.pdbx_strand_id
1 'polypeptide(L)'
;VGGTGRYVALVDFNTNATAADAGWQDVSTEAGYTAILTAINDLKPDGGTNLDDGLQNANLLFAKSNVQEIDSKNIIALTDGEPTYYMTKDIFGNPTVGGFGNSCTKEVFEAAANTAASICNSGTTLYSICFGAANEEVKNPNTGAYISLFEYLNTYIALNKTYSANDFSGLTDAFDAISSSITSGLSSGTVHDSLPDGVTCISGDFEGNRNLTGATGEPGEGGVTTYTYTK
;
A
#
# COMPACT_ATOMS: atom_id res chain seq x y z
N VAL A 1 7.09 -6.29 -23.49
CA VAL A 1 8.10 -5.79 -22.55
C VAL A 1 7.33 -5.22 -21.39
N GLY A 2 7.22 -5.98 -20.28
CA GLY A 2 6.56 -5.50 -19.06
C GLY A 2 7.25 -4.22 -18.56
N GLY A 3 6.47 -3.16 -18.35
CA GLY A 3 7.01 -1.90 -17.89
C GLY A 3 7.48 -2.05 -16.43
N THR A 4 8.72 -1.66 -16.16
CA THR A 4 9.30 -1.59 -14.81
C THR A 4 8.87 -0.31 -14.06
N GLY A 5 7.75 0.30 -14.47
CA GLY A 5 7.27 1.57 -13.93
C GLY A 5 6.74 1.43 -12.50
N ARG A 6 6.99 2.43 -11.67
CA ARG A 6 6.37 2.58 -10.35
C ARG A 6 5.27 3.62 -10.45
N TYR A 7 4.02 3.15 -10.35
CA TYR A 7 2.86 4.01 -10.50
C TYR A 7 2.29 4.37 -9.14
N VAL A 8 2.04 5.65 -8.93
CA VAL A 8 1.44 6.20 -7.70
C VAL A 8 0.22 7.03 -8.09
N ALA A 9 -0.82 6.95 -7.30
CA ALA A 9 -1.97 7.86 -7.32
C ALA A 9 -2.26 8.31 -5.89
N LEU A 10 -2.80 9.51 -5.73
CA LEU A 10 -3.12 10.11 -4.47
C LEU A 10 -4.63 10.17 -4.26
N VAL A 11 -5.08 9.83 -3.05
CA VAL A 11 -6.44 10.06 -2.58
C VAL A 11 -6.37 10.90 -1.31
N ASP A 12 -6.99 12.05 -1.35
CA ASP A 12 -7.25 12.88 -0.16
C ASP A 12 -8.53 12.41 0.51
N PHE A 13 -8.53 12.29 1.82
CA PHE A 13 -9.72 11.96 2.58
C PHE A 13 -9.84 12.83 3.84
N ASN A 14 -11.03 13.40 3.98
CA ASN A 14 -11.47 14.18 5.12
C ASN A 14 -12.88 13.71 5.52
N THR A 15 -13.92 14.54 5.47
CA THR A 15 -15.33 14.08 5.59
C THR A 15 -15.75 13.22 4.40
N ASN A 16 -15.20 13.49 3.20
CA ASN A 16 -15.32 12.71 1.99
C ASN A 16 -13.93 12.43 1.44
N ALA A 17 -13.81 11.46 0.54
CA ALA A 17 -12.57 11.21 -0.16
C ALA A 17 -12.62 11.64 -1.62
N THR A 18 -11.50 12.12 -2.11
CA THR A 18 -11.34 12.55 -3.51
C THR A 18 -10.01 12.05 -4.06
N ALA A 19 -10.05 11.37 -5.21
CA ALA A 19 -8.84 11.07 -5.93
C ALA A 19 -8.28 12.35 -6.58
N ALA A 20 -6.98 12.58 -6.45
CA ALA A 20 -6.34 13.72 -7.08
C ALA A 20 -6.47 13.65 -8.61
N ASP A 21 -6.65 14.81 -9.23
CA ASP A 21 -6.79 14.94 -10.71
C ASP A 21 -5.57 14.42 -11.47
N ALA A 22 -4.40 14.38 -10.83
CA ALA A 22 -3.20 13.79 -11.40
C ALA A 22 -3.37 12.32 -11.82
N GLY A 23 -4.28 11.57 -11.16
CA GLY A 23 -4.50 10.16 -11.42
C GLY A 23 -3.24 9.31 -11.20
N TRP A 24 -3.10 8.20 -11.95
CA TRP A 24 -1.91 7.36 -11.91
C TRP A 24 -0.72 8.01 -12.61
N GLN A 25 0.40 8.16 -11.90
CA GLN A 25 1.64 8.75 -12.40
C GLN A 25 2.80 7.76 -12.27
N ASP A 26 3.59 7.64 -13.33
CA ASP A 26 4.86 6.89 -13.28
C ASP A 26 5.94 7.75 -12.59
N VAL A 27 6.14 7.50 -11.30
CA VAL A 27 7.11 8.23 -10.47
C VAL A 27 8.56 7.84 -10.74
N SER A 28 8.84 6.91 -11.64
CA SER A 28 10.17 6.67 -12.17
C SER A 28 10.59 7.77 -13.17
N THR A 29 9.65 8.56 -13.65
CA THR A 29 9.88 9.73 -14.51
C THR A 29 9.81 11.02 -13.70
N GLU A 30 10.59 12.04 -14.10
CA GLU A 30 10.56 13.34 -13.44
C GLU A 30 9.19 14.03 -13.56
N ALA A 31 8.52 13.86 -14.69
CA ALA A 31 7.19 14.42 -14.91
C ALA A 31 6.14 13.80 -13.96
N GLY A 32 6.12 12.48 -13.83
CA GLY A 32 5.19 11.79 -12.93
C GLY A 32 5.50 12.08 -11.46
N TYR A 33 6.78 12.10 -11.08
CA TYR A 33 7.21 12.50 -9.74
C TYR A 33 6.76 13.92 -9.39
N THR A 34 6.97 14.88 -10.31
CA THR A 34 6.56 16.28 -10.12
C THR A 34 5.04 16.41 -10.02
N ALA A 35 4.28 15.65 -10.81
CA ALA A 35 2.82 15.67 -10.75
C ALA A 35 2.30 15.21 -9.38
N ILE A 36 2.85 14.15 -8.81
CA ILE A 36 2.47 13.67 -7.46
C ILE A 36 2.90 14.69 -6.38
N LEU A 37 4.10 15.26 -6.47
CA LEU A 37 4.52 16.31 -5.53
C LEU A 37 3.59 17.53 -5.56
N THR A 38 3.16 17.94 -6.74
CA THR A 38 2.20 19.03 -6.89
C THR A 38 0.88 18.67 -6.23
N ALA A 39 0.35 17.48 -6.49
CA ALA A 39 -0.88 17.02 -5.87
C ALA A 39 -0.79 16.96 -4.33
N ILE A 40 0.35 16.53 -3.78
CA ILE A 40 0.58 16.53 -2.32
C ILE A 40 0.61 17.98 -1.77
N ASN A 41 1.29 18.91 -2.45
CA ASN A 41 1.38 20.30 -2.01
C ASN A 41 0.04 21.05 -2.09
N ASP A 42 -0.89 20.59 -2.91
CA ASP A 42 -2.22 21.16 -3.06
C ASP A 42 -3.22 20.64 -1.99
N LEU A 43 -2.84 19.61 -1.20
CA LEU A 43 -3.66 19.10 -0.11
C LEU A 43 -3.93 20.22 0.93
N LYS A 44 -5.16 20.23 1.42
CA LYS A 44 -5.57 21.17 2.46
C LYS A 44 -6.23 20.40 3.60
N PRO A 45 -5.73 20.60 4.83
CA PRO A 45 -6.37 19.99 5.99
C PRO A 45 -7.77 20.60 6.16
N ASP A 46 -8.80 19.75 6.17
CA ASP A 46 -10.20 20.17 6.36
C ASP A 46 -11.04 18.97 6.82
N GLY A 47 -12.12 19.25 7.56
CA GLY A 47 -13.14 18.28 7.94
C GLY A 47 -12.69 17.22 8.95
N GLY A 48 -13.30 16.05 8.86
CA GLY A 48 -13.01 14.91 9.72
C GLY A 48 -12.24 13.81 9.03
N THR A 49 -12.37 12.56 9.51
CA THR A 49 -11.57 11.42 9.04
C THR A 49 -12.50 10.31 8.52
N ASN A 50 -12.70 10.24 7.21
CA ASN A 50 -13.48 9.18 6.56
C ASN A 50 -12.54 8.15 5.92
N LEU A 51 -11.91 7.33 6.76
CA LEU A 51 -11.00 6.28 6.31
C LEU A 51 -11.69 5.28 5.38
N ASP A 52 -12.98 4.98 5.63
CA ASP A 52 -13.78 4.08 4.79
C ASP A 52 -13.86 4.60 3.34
N ASP A 53 -14.22 5.87 3.14
CA ASP A 53 -14.31 6.48 1.81
C ASP A 53 -12.92 6.58 1.15
N GLY A 54 -11.89 6.92 1.93
CA GLY A 54 -10.49 6.93 1.48
C GLY A 54 -10.06 5.59 0.90
N LEU A 55 -10.32 4.50 1.61
CA LEU A 55 -10.01 3.15 1.19
C LEU A 55 -10.84 2.71 -0.04
N GLN A 56 -12.13 3.03 -0.08
CA GLN A 56 -13.00 2.73 -1.23
C GLN A 56 -12.49 3.44 -2.48
N ASN A 57 -12.20 4.74 -2.42
CA ASN A 57 -11.69 5.53 -3.54
C ASN A 57 -10.32 5.04 -4.01
N ALA A 58 -9.39 4.71 -3.09
CA ALA A 58 -8.10 4.15 -3.44
C ALA A 58 -8.24 2.80 -4.18
N ASN A 59 -9.13 1.94 -3.72
CA ASN A 59 -9.39 0.66 -4.39
C ASN A 59 -10.02 0.83 -5.78
N LEU A 60 -10.92 1.80 -5.95
CA LEU A 60 -11.54 2.10 -7.24
C LEU A 60 -10.54 2.61 -8.28
N LEU A 61 -9.44 3.26 -7.87
CA LEU A 61 -8.39 3.69 -8.78
C LEU A 61 -7.72 2.53 -9.51
N PHE A 62 -7.58 1.37 -8.89
CA PHE A 62 -7.03 0.19 -9.57
C PHE A 62 -7.88 -0.28 -10.75
N ALA A 63 -9.20 -0.14 -10.66
CA ALA A 63 -10.10 -0.45 -11.76
C ALA A 63 -10.02 0.55 -12.92
N LYS A 64 -9.53 1.77 -12.64
CA LYS A 64 -9.34 2.85 -13.62
C LYS A 64 -7.91 2.93 -14.15
N SER A 65 -7.03 2.03 -13.70
CA SER A 65 -5.64 2.01 -14.13
C SER A 65 -5.52 1.63 -15.61
N ASN A 66 -4.72 2.39 -16.35
CA ASN A 66 -4.32 2.06 -17.72
C ASN A 66 -3.12 1.10 -17.77
N VAL A 67 -2.61 0.69 -16.62
CA VAL A 67 -1.49 -0.25 -16.51
C VAL A 67 -2.02 -1.65 -16.79
N GLN A 68 -1.52 -2.28 -17.84
CA GLN A 68 -2.03 -3.57 -18.35
C GLN A 68 -1.60 -4.75 -17.50
N GLU A 69 -0.41 -4.68 -16.91
CA GLU A 69 0.17 -5.73 -16.06
C GLU A 69 0.55 -5.10 -14.74
N ILE A 70 -0.15 -5.46 -13.68
CA ILE A 70 0.09 -4.98 -12.32
C ILE A 70 0.63 -6.14 -11.49
N ASP A 71 1.92 -6.12 -11.18
CA ASP A 71 2.58 -7.15 -10.37
C ASP A 71 2.11 -7.15 -8.92
N SER A 72 1.88 -5.97 -8.35
CA SER A 72 1.37 -5.81 -7.00
C SER A 72 0.52 -4.56 -6.84
N LYS A 73 -0.54 -4.68 -6.05
CA LYS A 73 -1.42 -3.57 -5.67
C LYS A 73 -1.20 -3.27 -4.20
N ASN A 74 -0.86 -2.03 -3.91
CA ASN A 74 -0.58 -1.58 -2.55
C ASN A 74 -1.33 -0.29 -2.26
N ILE A 75 -1.95 -0.20 -1.10
CA ILE A 75 -2.55 1.02 -0.56
C ILE A 75 -1.79 1.38 0.72
N ILE A 76 -1.40 2.63 0.85
CA ILE A 76 -0.81 3.17 2.08
C ILE A 76 -1.77 4.22 2.62
N ALA A 77 -2.39 3.94 3.75
CA ALA A 77 -3.27 4.88 4.44
C ALA A 77 -2.46 5.64 5.50
N LEU A 78 -2.35 6.95 5.37
CA LEU A 78 -1.73 7.84 6.34
C LEU A 78 -2.82 8.61 7.08
N THR A 79 -2.84 8.53 8.41
CA THR A 79 -3.80 9.24 9.25
C THR A 79 -3.15 9.75 10.54
N ASP A 80 -3.63 10.88 11.03
CA ASP A 80 -3.22 11.53 12.27
C ASP A 80 -4.33 11.52 13.34
N GLY A 81 -5.40 10.74 13.14
CA GLY A 81 -6.51 10.65 14.09
C GLY A 81 -7.43 9.46 13.86
N GLU A 82 -8.34 9.26 14.80
CA GLU A 82 -9.36 8.23 14.72
C GLU A 82 -10.35 8.49 13.55
N PRO A 83 -10.87 7.45 12.91
CA PRO A 83 -11.97 7.62 11.93
C PRO A 83 -13.20 8.19 12.61
N THR A 84 -13.85 9.15 11.95
CA THR A 84 -15.02 9.86 12.49
C THR A 84 -16.22 9.86 11.55
N TYR A 85 -16.01 9.44 10.30
CA TYR A 85 -17.04 9.32 9.27
C TYR A 85 -16.93 7.99 8.51
N TYR A 86 -18.01 7.62 7.81
CA TYR A 86 -18.08 6.42 6.96
C TYR A 86 -19.09 6.62 5.84
N MET A 87 -19.03 5.78 4.81
CA MET A 87 -19.99 5.77 3.71
C MET A 87 -21.20 4.92 4.05
N THR A 88 -22.38 5.46 3.80
CA THR A 88 -23.67 4.80 4.01
C THR A 88 -24.64 5.16 2.88
N LYS A 89 -25.90 4.83 3.03
CA LYS A 89 -26.96 5.18 2.09
C LYS A 89 -28.08 5.93 2.79
N ASP A 90 -28.63 6.92 2.10
CA ASP A 90 -29.84 7.59 2.54
C ASP A 90 -31.09 6.69 2.40
N ILE A 91 -32.25 7.19 2.80
CA ILE A 91 -33.54 6.50 2.72
C ILE A 91 -33.97 6.15 1.29
N PHE A 92 -33.34 6.76 0.29
CA PHE A 92 -33.59 6.51 -1.13
C PHE A 92 -32.52 5.60 -1.75
N GLY A 93 -31.51 5.16 -0.96
CA GLY A 93 -30.44 4.29 -1.41
C GLY A 93 -29.25 5.02 -2.04
N ASN A 94 -29.21 6.35 -2.03
CA ASN A 94 -28.09 7.12 -2.55
C ASN A 94 -26.90 7.10 -1.56
N PRO A 95 -25.66 7.08 -2.06
CA PRO A 95 -24.49 7.22 -1.19
C PRO A 95 -24.54 8.52 -0.39
N THR A 96 -24.23 8.43 0.89
CA THR A 96 -24.15 9.58 1.79
C THR A 96 -23.13 9.30 2.90
N VAL A 97 -22.72 10.34 3.60
CA VAL A 97 -21.78 10.26 4.72
C VAL A 97 -22.54 10.09 6.03
N GLY A 98 -22.15 9.11 6.82
CA GLY A 98 -22.58 8.90 8.20
C GLY A 98 -21.45 9.21 9.17
N GLY A 99 -21.79 9.38 10.45
CA GLY A 99 -20.85 9.76 11.51
C GLY A 99 -21.08 11.18 11.99
N PHE A 100 -20.36 11.57 13.05
CA PHE A 100 -20.55 12.85 13.73
C PHE A 100 -19.31 13.75 13.69
N GLY A 101 -18.19 13.27 13.15
CA GLY A 101 -16.96 14.04 13.00
C GLY A 101 -16.13 14.21 14.27
N ASN A 102 -16.52 13.61 15.38
CA ASN A 102 -15.89 13.80 16.68
C ASN A 102 -15.58 12.50 17.45
N SER A 103 -15.91 11.36 16.88
CA SER A 103 -15.61 10.07 17.52
C SER A 103 -15.77 8.88 16.56
N CYS A 104 -15.03 7.82 16.81
CA CYS A 104 -15.18 6.55 16.14
C CYS A 104 -16.36 5.76 16.73
N THR A 105 -17.54 5.92 16.12
CA THR A 105 -18.71 5.12 16.51
C THR A 105 -18.55 3.67 16.02
N LYS A 106 -19.47 2.79 16.45
CA LYS A 106 -19.48 1.39 15.98
C LYS A 106 -19.54 1.32 14.45
N GLU A 107 -20.42 2.08 13.83
CA GLU A 107 -20.63 2.09 12.38
C GLU A 107 -19.38 2.57 11.65
N VAL A 108 -18.72 3.61 12.17
CA VAL A 108 -17.44 4.12 11.63
C VAL A 108 -16.34 3.06 11.72
N PHE A 109 -16.20 2.44 12.90
CA PHE A 109 -15.20 1.38 13.13
C PHE A 109 -15.39 0.22 12.17
N GLU A 110 -16.62 -0.31 12.09
CA GLU A 110 -16.95 -1.48 11.29
C GLU A 110 -16.89 -1.21 9.78
N ALA A 111 -17.29 -0.03 9.32
CA ALA A 111 -17.26 0.32 7.90
C ALA A 111 -15.83 0.30 7.36
N ALA A 112 -14.90 1.03 7.98
CA ALA A 112 -13.52 1.05 7.53
C ALA A 112 -12.84 -0.34 7.65
N ALA A 113 -13.11 -1.09 8.72
CA ALA A 113 -12.59 -2.45 8.90
C ALA A 113 -13.11 -3.42 7.82
N ASN A 114 -14.41 -3.36 7.49
CA ASN A 114 -15.01 -4.21 6.46
C ASN A 114 -14.47 -3.86 5.06
N THR A 115 -14.32 -2.58 4.76
CA THR A 115 -13.73 -2.11 3.50
C THR A 115 -12.28 -2.59 3.39
N ALA A 116 -11.47 -2.44 4.44
CA ALA A 116 -10.10 -2.93 4.49
C ALA A 116 -10.02 -4.44 4.27
N ALA A 117 -10.85 -5.21 4.95
CA ALA A 117 -10.92 -6.67 4.78
C ALA A 117 -11.28 -7.06 3.34
N SER A 118 -12.25 -6.38 2.73
CA SER A 118 -12.64 -6.62 1.33
C SER A 118 -11.48 -6.34 0.35
N ILE A 119 -10.74 -5.26 0.57
CA ILE A 119 -9.57 -4.87 -0.22
C ILE A 119 -8.48 -5.93 -0.11
N CYS A 120 -8.14 -6.35 1.11
CA CYS A 120 -7.12 -7.38 1.35
C CYS A 120 -7.53 -8.74 0.73
N ASN A 121 -8.80 -9.12 0.85
CA ASN A 121 -9.32 -10.34 0.25
C ASN A 121 -9.30 -10.33 -1.29
N SER A 122 -9.27 -9.15 -1.91
CA SER A 122 -9.10 -9.01 -3.37
C SER A 122 -7.64 -9.09 -3.83
N GLY A 123 -6.69 -9.34 -2.93
CA GLY A 123 -5.26 -9.47 -3.24
C GLY A 123 -4.49 -8.15 -3.22
N THR A 124 -5.09 -7.07 -2.72
CA THR A 124 -4.40 -5.79 -2.51
C THR A 124 -3.76 -5.78 -1.13
N THR A 125 -2.48 -5.40 -1.03
CA THR A 125 -1.82 -5.21 0.25
C THR A 125 -2.13 -3.82 0.80
N LEU A 126 -2.54 -3.76 2.06
CA LEU A 126 -2.84 -2.52 2.75
C LEU A 126 -1.80 -2.28 3.85
N TYR A 127 -1.20 -1.10 3.81
CA TYR A 127 -0.32 -0.57 4.84
C TYR A 127 -1.00 0.62 5.51
N SER A 128 -0.67 0.89 6.76
CA SER A 128 -1.08 2.12 7.41
C SER A 128 0.08 2.79 8.14
N ILE A 129 0.03 4.12 8.21
CA ILE A 129 0.93 4.94 8.99
C ILE A 129 0.09 5.78 9.94
N CYS A 130 0.30 5.62 11.23
CA CYS A 130 -0.30 6.44 12.27
C CYS A 130 0.66 7.57 12.64
N PHE A 131 0.30 8.81 12.30
CA PHE A 131 1.16 9.97 12.50
C PHE A 131 0.73 10.78 13.74
N GLY A 132 1.58 10.82 14.75
CA GLY A 132 1.36 11.63 15.95
C GLY A 132 0.30 11.13 16.93
N ALA A 133 -0.58 10.20 16.53
CA ALA A 133 -1.79 9.82 17.24
C ALA A 133 -1.83 8.34 17.68
N ALA A 134 -0.68 7.66 17.70
CA ALA A 134 -0.61 6.21 17.94
C ALA A 134 -1.27 5.74 19.25
N ASN A 135 -1.30 6.60 20.26
CA ASN A 135 -1.86 6.32 21.58
C ASN A 135 -3.30 6.87 21.76
N GLU A 136 -3.90 7.49 20.76
CA GLU A 136 -5.32 7.86 20.83
C GLU A 136 -6.19 6.64 21.04
N GLU A 137 -7.24 6.79 21.82
CA GLU A 137 -8.12 5.69 22.20
C GLU A 137 -9.30 5.56 21.24
N VAL A 138 -9.46 4.37 20.68
CA VAL A 138 -10.60 4.00 19.84
C VAL A 138 -11.41 2.94 20.58
N LYS A 139 -12.72 3.12 20.70
CA LYS A 139 -13.60 2.15 21.35
C LYS A 139 -13.88 0.98 20.41
N ASN A 140 -13.46 -0.22 20.79
CA ASN A 140 -13.80 -1.44 20.07
C ASN A 140 -15.27 -1.82 20.33
N PRO A 141 -16.14 -1.79 19.33
CA PRO A 141 -17.57 -2.05 19.52
C PRO A 141 -17.90 -3.49 19.89
N ASN A 142 -17.03 -4.45 19.56
CA ASN A 142 -17.27 -5.87 19.79
C ASN A 142 -16.93 -6.28 21.22
N THR A 143 -15.95 -5.62 21.84
CA THR A 143 -15.52 -5.94 23.22
C THR A 143 -15.94 -4.89 24.23
N GLY A 144 -16.25 -3.68 23.76
CA GLY A 144 -16.50 -2.50 24.60
C GLY A 144 -15.23 -1.90 25.22
N ALA A 145 -14.07 -2.50 25.00
CA ALA A 145 -12.78 -2.01 25.49
C ALA A 145 -12.25 -0.88 24.60
N TYR A 146 -11.44 -0.01 25.20
CA TYR A 146 -10.64 0.95 24.42
C TYR A 146 -9.33 0.29 24.01
N ILE A 147 -8.97 0.51 22.74
CA ILE A 147 -7.69 0.10 22.14
C ILE A 147 -7.01 1.36 21.59
N SER A 148 -5.71 1.33 21.40
CA SER A 148 -5.03 2.45 20.75
C SER A 148 -5.38 2.56 19.26
N LEU A 149 -5.29 3.76 18.69
CA LEU A 149 -5.46 3.95 17.24
C LEU A 149 -4.46 3.07 16.46
N PHE A 150 -3.21 2.96 16.94
CA PHE A 150 -2.25 2.05 16.34
C PHE A 150 -2.74 0.59 16.32
N GLU A 151 -3.30 0.10 17.41
CA GLU A 151 -3.83 -1.26 17.50
C GLU A 151 -5.04 -1.45 16.57
N TYR A 152 -5.92 -0.44 16.48
CA TYR A 152 -7.03 -0.45 15.53
C TYR A 152 -6.54 -0.57 14.09
N LEU A 153 -5.63 0.30 13.67
CA LEU A 153 -5.06 0.29 12.33
C LEU A 153 -4.33 -1.03 12.03
N ASN A 154 -3.56 -1.52 13.01
CA ASN A 154 -2.75 -2.73 12.86
C ASN A 154 -3.59 -4.00 12.76
N THR A 155 -4.66 -4.09 13.53
CA THR A 155 -5.47 -5.31 13.63
C THR A 155 -6.58 -5.36 12.59
N TYR A 156 -7.26 -4.22 12.37
CA TYR A 156 -8.49 -4.20 11.59
C TYR A 156 -8.33 -3.57 10.20
N ILE A 157 -7.29 -2.78 9.97
CA ILE A 157 -7.07 -2.10 8.68
C ILE A 157 -5.92 -2.74 7.91
N ALA A 158 -4.71 -2.72 8.43
CA ALA A 158 -3.50 -3.12 7.69
C ALA A 158 -2.98 -4.52 8.01
N LEU A 159 -3.68 -5.32 8.81
CA LEU A 159 -3.36 -6.72 9.11
C LEU A 159 -1.87 -6.94 9.45
N ASN A 160 -1.40 -6.28 10.51
CA ASN A 160 -0.01 -6.28 11.00
C ASN A 160 1.01 -5.54 10.10
N LYS A 161 0.55 -4.59 9.28
CA LYS A 161 1.42 -3.74 8.44
C LYS A 161 1.23 -2.25 8.77
N THR A 162 1.15 -1.93 10.06
CA THR A 162 1.02 -0.56 10.56
C THR A 162 2.35 -0.06 11.10
N TYR A 163 2.67 1.16 10.76
CA TYR A 163 3.83 1.90 11.24
C TYR A 163 3.36 3.11 12.04
N SER A 164 4.15 3.54 13.02
CA SER A 164 3.90 4.80 13.74
C SER A 164 5.03 5.77 13.46
N ALA A 165 4.68 7.04 13.30
CA ALA A 165 5.61 8.14 13.14
C ALA A 165 5.15 9.31 14.00
N ASN A 166 6.06 9.95 14.74
CA ASN A 166 5.74 11.08 15.59
C ASN A 166 6.34 12.39 15.06
N ASP A 167 7.18 12.29 14.04
CA ASP A 167 7.86 13.38 13.39
C ASP A 167 8.20 13.03 11.94
N PHE A 168 8.83 13.96 11.24
CA PHE A 168 9.17 13.79 9.83
C PHE A 168 10.21 12.68 9.60
N SER A 169 11.15 12.47 10.53
CA SER A 169 12.13 11.38 10.43
C SER A 169 11.44 10.03 10.52
N GLY A 170 10.58 9.84 11.53
CA GLY A 170 9.80 8.62 11.67
C GLY A 170 8.87 8.35 10.49
N LEU A 171 8.33 9.41 9.86
CA LEU A 171 7.53 9.26 8.65
C LEU A 171 8.37 8.75 7.48
N THR A 172 9.58 9.27 7.31
CA THR A 172 10.53 8.80 6.29
C THR A 172 10.88 7.33 6.53
N ASP A 173 11.23 6.96 7.77
CA ASP A 173 11.55 5.58 8.14
C ASP A 173 10.38 4.63 7.85
N ALA A 174 9.14 5.05 8.12
CA ALA A 174 7.95 4.27 7.81
C ALA A 174 7.77 4.03 6.31
N PHE A 175 7.92 5.06 5.48
CA PHE A 175 7.85 4.92 4.02
C PHE A 175 8.99 4.06 3.47
N ASP A 176 10.20 4.17 4.00
CA ASP A 176 11.35 3.35 3.59
C ASP A 176 11.13 1.87 3.94
N ALA A 177 10.58 1.59 5.12
CA ALA A 177 10.21 0.24 5.52
C ALA A 177 9.12 -0.36 4.62
N ILE A 178 8.08 0.42 4.29
CA ILE A 178 7.01 0.00 3.38
C ILE A 178 7.57 -0.24 1.97
N SER A 179 8.39 0.68 1.45
CA SER A 179 9.04 0.55 0.14
C SER A 179 9.90 -0.71 0.07
N SER A 180 10.67 -0.97 1.11
CA SER A 180 11.48 -2.19 1.24
C SER A 180 10.60 -3.46 1.27
N SER A 181 9.46 -3.41 1.97
CA SER A 181 8.51 -4.53 2.02
C SER A 181 7.86 -4.81 0.66
N ILE A 182 7.49 -3.77 -0.10
CA ILE A 182 6.92 -3.89 -1.44
C ILE A 182 7.95 -4.46 -2.42
N THR A 183 9.19 -3.98 -2.38
CA THR A 183 10.26 -4.40 -3.30
C THR A 183 10.84 -5.77 -2.96
N SER A 184 10.77 -6.19 -1.70
CA SER A 184 11.25 -7.50 -1.24
C SER A 184 10.27 -8.65 -1.51
N GLY A 185 9.12 -8.38 -2.12
CA GLY A 185 8.10 -9.39 -2.46
C GLY A 185 8.55 -10.47 -3.46
N LEU A 186 9.68 -10.30 -4.14
CA LEU A 186 10.39 -11.35 -4.90
C LEU A 186 11.24 -12.19 -3.93
N SER A 187 10.59 -13.10 -3.20
CA SER A 187 11.29 -13.98 -2.25
C SER A 187 12.00 -15.17 -2.92
N SER A 188 11.66 -15.50 -4.16
CA SER A 188 12.36 -16.47 -4.99
C SER A 188 12.04 -16.26 -6.46
N GLY A 189 13.03 -16.44 -7.31
CA GLY A 189 12.86 -16.39 -8.76
C GLY A 189 13.81 -17.37 -9.43
N THR A 190 13.36 -17.99 -10.52
CA THR A 190 14.22 -18.79 -11.37
C THR A 190 14.59 -17.95 -12.58
N VAL A 191 15.88 -17.66 -12.74
CA VAL A 191 16.40 -17.02 -13.96
C VAL A 191 16.85 -18.12 -14.90
N HIS A 192 16.20 -18.22 -16.05
CA HIS A 192 16.64 -19.10 -17.13
C HIS A 192 17.51 -18.28 -18.08
N ASP A 193 18.80 -18.56 -18.08
CA ASP A 193 19.73 -18.03 -19.08
C ASP A 193 20.17 -19.16 -20.02
N SER A 194 19.95 -18.97 -21.31
CA SER A 194 20.31 -19.91 -22.34
C SER A 194 21.65 -19.47 -22.93
N LEU A 195 22.73 -20.14 -22.52
CA LEU A 195 24.04 -19.87 -23.09
C LEU A 195 24.18 -20.59 -24.43
N PRO A 196 24.75 -19.94 -25.47
CA PRO A 196 25.07 -20.61 -26.74
C PRO A 196 26.04 -21.75 -26.56
N ASP A 197 26.01 -22.72 -27.49
CA ASP A 197 26.95 -23.84 -27.51
C ASP A 197 28.41 -23.36 -27.44
N GLY A 198 29.16 -23.90 -26.47
CA GLY A 198 30.56 -23.57 -26.25
C GLY A 198 30.83 -22.42 -25.26
N VAL A 199 29.78 -21.83 -24.69
CA VAL A 199 29.91 -20.83 -23.61
C VAL A 199 29.61 -21.49 -22.27
N THR A 200 30.56 -21.44 -21.34
CA THR A 200 30.38 -21.92 -19.96
C THR A 200 30.46 -20.74 -19.00
N CYS A 201 29.54 -20.70 -18.05
CA CYS A 201 29.62 -19.74 -16.95
C CYS A 201 30.77 -20.13 -16.01
N ILE A 202 31.74 -19.22 -15.80
CA ILE A 202 32.95 -19.49 -15.02
C ILE A 202 32.75 -19.09 -13.54
N SER A 203 31.83 -18.19 -13.21
CA SER A 203 31.46 -17.87 -11.84
C SER A 203 30.11 -17.19 -11.79
N GLY A 204 29.36 -17.45 -10.73
CA GLY A 204 28.04 -16.83 -10.45
C GLY A 204 28.14 -15.56 -9.60
N ASP A 205 29.16 -14.74 -9.81
CA ASP A 205 29.28 -13.48 -9.09
C ASP A 205 28.51 -12.38 -9.83
N PHE A 206 27.34 -12.02 -9.26
CA PHE A 206 26.61 -10.84 -9.69
C PHE A 206 27.08 -9.65 -8.84
N GLU A 207 28.07 -8.91 -9.34
CA GLU A 207 28.50 -7.66 -8.71
C GLU A 207 27.33 -6.70 -8.59
N GLY A 208 26.95 -6.37 -7.35
CA GLY A 208 26.00 -5.30 -7.02
C GLY A 208 24.74 -5.73 -6.26
N ASN A 209 24.43 -7.01 -6.13
CA ASN A 209 23.26 -7.44 -5.35
C ASN A 209 23.67 -8.26 -4.12
N ARG A 210 23.80 -7.59 -2.99
CA ARG A 210 24.27 -8.14 -1.70
C ARG A 210 23.33 -9.18 -1.06
N ASN A 211 22.21 -9.49 -1.69
CA ASN A 211 21.17 -10.35 -1.14
C ASN A 211 21.01 -11.68 -1.87
N LEU A 212 21.85 -11.99 -2.85
CA LEU A 212 21.85 -13.28 -3.55
C LEU A 212 22.96 -14.16 -2.96
N THR A 213 22.61 -15.16 -2.18
CA THR A 213 23.54 -16.16 -1.66
C THR A 213 23.47 -17.42 -2.51
N GLY A 214 24.57 -17.70 -3.24
CA GLY A 214 24.84 -18.98 -3.85
C GLY A 214 23.93 -19.36 -5.02
N ALA A 215 24.41 -19.16 -6.25
CA ALA A 215 23.80 -19.78 -7.43
C ALA A 215 24.33 -21.22 -7.55
N THR A 216 23.43 -22.20 -7.53
CA THR A 216 23.77 -23.58 -7.97
C THR A 216 23.22 -23.75 -9.37
N GLY A 217 24.10 -24.01 -10.36
CA GLY A 217 23.70 -24.31 -11.71
C GLY A 217 23.66 -25.81 -11.91
N GLU A 218 22.55 -26.34 -12.41
CA GLU A 218 22.43 -27.72 -12.86
C GLU A 218 22.41 -27.74 -14.40
N PRO A 219 23.26 -28.56 -15.05
CA PRO A 219 23.25 -28.69 -16.51
C PRO A 219 21.98 -29.43 -16.95
N GLY A 220 21.16 -28.76 -17.78
CA GLY A 220 19.99 -29.34 -18.42
C GLY A 220 20.29 -29.96 -19.79
N GLU A 221 19.36 -30.77 -20.32
CA GLU A 221 19.44 -31.28 -21.70
C GLU A 221 19.36 -30.10 -22.69
N GLY A 222 20.25 -30.12 -23.71
CA GLY A 222 20.26 -29.09 -24.76
C GLY A 222 21.11 -27.84 -24.46
N GLY A 223 22.05 -27.90 -23.50
CA GLY A 223 22.97 -26.78 -23.23
C GLY A 223 22.36 -25.64 -22.41
N VAL A 224 21.20 -25.87 -21.80
CA VAL A 224 20.57 -24.91 -20.90
C VAL A 224 21.01 -25.17 -19.46
N THR A 225 21.59 -24.16 -18.81
CA THR A 225 21.91 -24.23 -17.38
C THR A 225 20.89 -23.40 -16.60
N THR A 226 20.19 -24.03 -15.66
CA THR A 226 19.22 -23.37 -14.79
C THR A 226 19.91 -22.93 -13.50
N TYR A 227 19.82 -21.66 -13.17
CA TYR A 227 20.32 -21.11 -11.92
C TYR A 227 19.15 -20.81 -10.98
N THR A 228 19.17 -21.39 -9.79
CA THR A 228 18.17 -21.12 -8.75
C THR A 228 18.80 -20.22 -7.68
N TYR A 229 18.15 -19.08 -7.42
CA TYR A 229 18.53 -18.13 -6.41
C TYR A 229 17.49 -18.17 -5.29
N THR A 230 17.93 -18.37 -4.07
CA THR A 230 17.11 -18.18 -2.86
C THR A 230 17.57 -16.93 -2.13
N LYS A 231 16.60 -16.13 -1.72
CA LYS A 231 16.83 -14.94 -0.91
C LYS A 231 16.82 -15.31 0.58
#